data_b7c3f85408d194e68a667d6818833d7e
#
_entry.id   b7c3f85408d194e68a667d6818833d7e
#
_cell.length_a   1.000
_cell.length_b   1.000
_cell.length_c   1.000
_cell.angle_alpha   90.00
_cell.angle_beta   90.00
_cell.angle_gamma   90.00
#
_symmetry.space_group_name_H-M   'P 1'
#
loop_
_entity.id
_entity.type
_entity.pdbx_description
1 polymer ?
#
loop_
_entity_poly.entity_id
_entity_poly.type
_entity_poly.pdbx_seq_one_letter_code
_entity_poly.pdbx_strand_id
1 'polypeptide(L)'
;MVIGIFGESCTGKSTLAEGIAASLSCEIYTGKDYLRLAKNENIAKVMFQKKLTAAVSGENIIYVISEKEHLPLLPEGTLRILVTADLDTIKSRFAQRMRGNLPIPVAAMLEKKHGCFDDVPHDIHVISGETDLDEVCKRITME
;
A
#
# COMPACT_ATOMS: atom_id res chain seq x y z
N MET A 1 3.16 -1.46 -15.77
CA MET A 1 2.29 -0.61 -14.92
C MET A 1 2.77 -0.66 -13.48
N VAL A 2 2.84 0.48 -12.83
CA VAL A 2 3.15 0.55 -11.40
C VAL A 2 1.91 0.98 -10.65
N ILE A 3 1.56 0.24 -9.61
CA ILE A 3 0.43 0.52 -8.74
C ILE A 3 0.95 0.77 -7.32
N GLY A 4 0.72 1.96 -6.80
CA GLY A 4 1.06 2.29 -5.41
C GLY A 4 -0.19 2.17 -4.55
N ILE A 5 -0.18 1.25 -3.59
CA ILE A 5 -1.28 1.07 -2.64
C ILE A 5 -0.81 1.57 -1.29
N PHE A 6 -1.44 2.60 -0.77
CA PHE A 6 -1.00 3.20 0.48
C PHE A 6 -2.17 3.49 1.42
N GLY A 7 -1.86 3.56 2.69
CA GLY A 7 -2.82 3.79 3.77
C GLY A 7 -2.26 3.35 5.11
N GLU A 8 -3.02 3.56 6.16
CA GLU A 8 -2.65 3.17 7.52
C GLU A 8 -2.53 1.65 7.66
N SER A 9 -1.85 1.20 8.70
CA SER A 9 -1.77 -0.22 9.02
C SER A 9 -3.17 -0.81 9.24
N CYS A 10 -3.34 -2.08 8.89
CA CYS A 10 -4.60 -2.82 9.09
C CYS A 10 -5.81 -2.30 8.29
N THR A 11 -5.58 -1.61 7.18
CA THR A 11 -6.66 -1.18 6.28
C THR A 11 -7.02 -2.19 5.20
N GLY A 12 -6.23 -3.28 5.06
CA GLY A 12 -6.49 -4.30 4.05
C GLY A 12 -5.67 -4.16 2.77
N LYS A 13 -4.59 -3.37 2.80
CA LYS A 13 -3.74 -3.14 1.62
C LYS A 13 -3.15 -4.41 1.04
N SER A 14 -2.63 -5.30 1.87
CA SER A 14 -2.02 -6.55 1.41
C SER A 14 -3.04 -7.46 0.75
N THR A 15 -4.23 -7.56 1.30
CA THR A 15 -5.33 -8.35 0.72
C THR A 15 -5.73 -7.79 -0.65
N LEU A 16 -5.82 -6.46 -0.76
CA LEU A 16 -6.11 -5.81 -2.02
C LEU A 16 -5.00 -6.07 -3.05
N ALA A 17 -3.74 -5.94 -2.64
CA ALA A 17 -2.59 -6.19 -3.52
C ALA A 17 -2.58 -7.63 -4.04
N GLU A 18 -2.82 -8.61 -3.19
CA GLU A 18 -2.89 -10.01 -3.57
C GLU A 18 -4.03 -10.27 -4.56
N GLY A 19 -5.20 -9.66 -4.33
CA GLY A 19 -6.34 -9.78 -5.23
C GLY A 19 -6.06 -9.18 -6.61
N ILE A 20 -5.42 -8.02 -6.67
CA ILE A 20 -5.03 -7.40 -7.93
C ILE A 20 -3.98 -8.26 -8.65
N ALA A 21 -2.99 -8.75 -7.91
CA ALA A 21 -1.93 -9.58 -8.47
C ALA A 21 -2.46 -10.89 -9.06
N ALA A 22 -3.50 -11.46 -8.47
CA ALA A 22 -4.16 -12.65 -8.98
C ALA A 22 -4.82 -12.40 -10.35
N SER A 23 -5.33 -11.19 -10.57
CA SER A 23 -5.98 -10.81 -11.84
C SER A 23 -4.99 -10.33 -12.91
N LEU A 24 -3.93 -9.62 -12.53
CA LEU A 24 -3.03 -8.92 -13.46
C LEU A 24 -1.60 -9.46 -13.49
N SER A 25 -1.29 -10.49 -12.70
CA SER A 25 0.07 -11.06 -12.59
C SER A 25 1.10 -9.97 -12.28
N CYS A 26 1.08 -9.48 -11.05
CA CYS A 26 1.99 -8.42 -10.59
C CYS A 26 3.04 -8.98 -9.63
N GLU A 27 4.22 -8.38 -9.65
CA GLU A 27 5.21 -8.53 -8.57
C GLU A 27 4.82 -7.58 -7.45
N ILE A 28 4.88 -8.03 -6.19
CA ILE A 28 4.50 -7.21 -5.03
C ILE A 28 5.72 -6.89 -4.18
N TYR A 29 5.92 -5.60 -3.88
CA TYR A 29 6.86 -5.10 -2.89
C TYR A 29 6.07 -4.44 -1.77
N THR A 30 6.45 -4.67 -0.53
CA THR A 30 5.83 -4.06 0.65
C THR A 30 6.89 -3.37 1.50
N GLY A 31 6.68 -2.09 1.82
CA GLY A 31 7.55 -1.35 2.72
C GLY A 31 9.01 -1.36 2.29
N LYS A 32 9.85 -2.02 3.06
CA LYS A 32 11.31 -2.09 2.82
C LYS A 32 11.76 -3.35 2.08
N ASP A 33 10.86 -4.04 1.40
CA ASP A 33 11.24 -5.23 0.60
C ASP A 33 12.30 -4.93 -0.45
N TYR A 34 12.44 -3.67 -0.88
CA TYR A 34 13.49 -3.26 -1.81
C TYR A 34 14.91 -3.54 -1.27
N LEU A 35 15.08 -3.72 0.04
CA LEU A 35 16.38 -4.03 0.63
C LEU A 35 16.98 -5.34 0.13
N ARG A 36 16.16 -6.24 -0.43
CA ARG A 36 16.64 -7.47 -1.04
C ARG A 36 17.40 -7.25 -2.36
N LEU A 37 17.32 -6.05 -2.95
CA LEU A 37 17.94 -5.75 -4.23
C LEU A 37 19.44 -5.48 -4.12
N ALA A 38 19.92 -5.04 -2.96
CA ALA A 38 21.34 -4.77 -2.74
C ALA A 38 21.66 -4.78 -1.25
N LYS A 39 22.93 -4.98 -0.90
CA LYS A 39 23.39 -4.98 0.50
C LYS A 39 23.36 -3.58 1.11
N ASN A 40 23.66 -2.55 0.31
CA ASN A 40 23.61 -1.17 0.75
C ASN A 40 22.22 -0.60 0.57
N GLU A 41 21.64 -0.02 1.62
CA GLU A 41 20.27 0.50 1.59
C GLU A 41 20.08 1.59 0.54
N ASN A 42 21.03 2.52 0.42
CA ASN A 42 20.91 3.61 -0.56
C ASN A 42 20.98 3.09 -1.99
N ILE A 43 21.83 2.09 -2.25
CA ILE A 43 21.91 1.44 -3.56
C ILE A 43 20.61 0.68 -3.84
N ALA A 44 20.08 -0.03 -2.86
CA ALA A 44 18.80 -0.74 -2.99
C ALA A 44 17.65 0.20 -3.36
N LYS A 45 17.58 1.37 -2.72
CA LYS A 45 16.56 2.39 -3.06
C LYS A 45 16.70 2.88 -4.49
N VAL A 46 17.92 3.17 -4.93
CA VAL A 46 18.16 3.63 -6.31
C VAL A 46 17.77 2.55 -7.31
N MET A 47 18.16 1.31 -7.05
CA MET A 47 17.79 0.17 -7.91
C MET A 47 16.27 -0.01 -7.97
N PHE A 48 15.60 0.11 -6.84
CA PHE A 48 14.14 0.01 -6.77
C PHE A 48 13.45 1.12 -7.56
N GLN A 49 13.90 2.36 -7.40
CA GLN A 49 13.36 3.51 -8.15
C GLN A 49 13.53 3.32 -9.65
N LYS A 50 14.69 2.82 -10.10
CA LYS A 50 14.92 2.51 -11.52
C LYS A 50 14.00 1.40 -12.01
N LYS A 51 13.82 0.35 -11.19
CA LYS A 51 12.92 -0.76 -11.51
C LYS A 51 11.48 -0.28 -11.67
N LEU A 52 11.00 0.54 -10.74
CA LEU A 52 9.65 1.11 -10.80
C LEU A 52 9.48 2.02 -12.01
N THR A 53 10.46 2.88 -12.29
CA THR A 53 10.40 3.79 -13.45
C THR A 53 10.30 3.01 -14.76
N ALA A 54 11.08 1.95 -14.90
CA ALA A 54 11.01 1.08 -16.08
C ALA A 54 9.66 0.35 -16.17
N ALA A 55 9.09 -0.03 -15.03
CA ALA A 55 7.83 -0.76 -14.99
C ALA A 55 6.60 0.09 -15.34
N VAL A 56 6.69 1.42 -15.29
CA VAL A 56 5.58 2.30 -15.68
C VAL A 56 5.07 1.96 -17.10
N SER A 57 5.98 1.60 -18.01
CA SER A 57 5.62 1.19 -19.37
C SER A 57 6.01 -0.25 -19.68
N GLY A 58 6.20 -1.08 -18.67
CA GLY A 58 6.66 -2.46 -18.81
C GLY A 58 5.86 -3.44 -17.95
N GLU A 59 6.57 -4.19 -17.11
CA GLU A 59 5.98 -5.19 -16.23
C GLU A 59 5.06 -4.57 -15.17
N ASN A 60 4.21 -5.39 -14.56
CA ASN A 60 3.29 -4.93 -13.53
C ASN A 60 3.91 -5.11 -12.13
N ILE A 61 4.05 -4.01 -11.40
CA ILE A 61 4.58 -4.02 -10.04
C ILE A 61 3.60 -3.28 -9.13
N ILE A 62 3.31 -3.89 -7.97
CA ILE A 62 2.54 -3.26 -6.89
C ILE A 62 3.49 -2.94 -5.75
N TYR A 63 3.45 -1.69 -5.28
CA TYR A 63 4.18 -1.28 -4.07
C TYR A 63 3.17 -0.92 -2.98
N VAL A 64 3.20 -1.70 -1.89
CA VAL A 64 2.32 -1.50 -0.72
C VAL A 64 3.04 -0.65 0.32
N ILE A 65 2.47 0.49 0.68
CA ILE A 65 3.09 1.50 1.53
C ILE A 65 2.23 1.75 2.77
N SER A 66 2.85 1.61 3.95
CA SER A 66 2.24 1.93 5.24
C SER A 66 2.88 3.12 5.94
N GLU A 67 4.00 3.63 5.40
CA GLU A 67 4.74 4.77 5.93
C GLU A 67 4.89 5.85 4.87
N LYS A 68 4.55 7.09 5.22
CA LYS A 68 4.60 8.22 4.27
C LYS A 68 5.99 8.44 3.67
N GLU A 69 7.05 8.06 4.39
CA GLU A 69 8.43 8.21 3.92
C GLU A 69 8.73 7.43 2.64
N HIS A 70 7.93 6.41 2.32
CA HIS A 70 8.10 5.61 1.11
C HIS A 70 7.36 6.17 -0.12
N LEU A 71 6.43 7.11 0.06
CA LEU A 71 5.67 7.68 -1.04
C LEU A 71 6.56 8.31 -2.13
N PRO A 72 7.65 9.02 -1.79
CA PRO A 72 8.51 9.61 -2.81
C PRO A 72 9.22 8.60 -3.71
N LEU A 73 9.23 7.32 -3.35
CA LEU A 73 9.81 6.26 -4.20
C LEU A 73 8.94 5.95 -5.42
N LEU A 74 7.67 6.32 -5.40
CA LEU A 74 6.75 6.09 -6.51
C LEU A 74 7.08 7.06 -7.66
N PRO A 75 7.30 6.54 -8.90
CA PRO A 75 7.58 7.41 -10.05
C PRO A 75 6.33 8.08 -10.57
N GLU A 76 6.50 9.09 -11.44
CA GLU A 76 5.39 9.63 -12.20
C GLU A 76 4.79 8.54 -13.09
N GLY A 77 3.48 8.60 -13.30
CA GLY A 77 2.77 7.58 -14.05
C GLY A 77 2.32 6.38 -13.21
N THR A 78 2.56 6.42 -11.90
CA THR A 78 2.04 5.41 -10.97
C THR A 78 0.54 5.59 -10.78
N LEU A 79 -0.20 4.49 -10.87
CA LEU A 79 -1.60 4.47 -10.45
C LEU A 79 -1.64 4.40 -8.92
N ARG A 80 -2.21 5.42 -8.30
CA ARG A 80 -2.20 5.59 -6.83
C ARG A 80 -3.54 5.20 -6.23
N ILE A 81 -3.52 4.25 -5.29
CA ILE A 81 -4.70 3.76 -4.61
C ILE A 81 -4.58 4.04 -3.11
N LEU A 82 -5.49 4.84 -2.59
CA LEU A 82 -5.60 5.08 -1.13
C LEU A 82 -6.57 4.06 -0.56
N VAL A 83 -6.14 3.33 0.48
CA VAL A 83 -6.99 2.40 1.21
C VAL A 83 -7.24 2.93 2.60
N THR A 84 -8.49 3.09 2.97
CA THR A 84 -8.90 3.57 4.29
C THR A 84 -9.82 2.58 4.99
N ALA A 85 -9.89 2.69 6.32
CA ALA A 85 -10.85 1.98 7.15
C ALA A 85 -11.16 2.88 8.34
N ASP A 86 -12.30 2.68 9.00
CA ASP A 86 -12.58 3.43 10.21
C ASP A 86 -11.64 3.02 11.35
N LEU A 87 -11.49 3.91 12.34
CA LEU A 87 -10.54 3.71 13.41
C LEU A 87 -10.86 2.45 14.26
N ASP A 88 -12.13 2.18 14.49
CA ASP A 88 -12.55 1.01 15.28
C ASP A 88 -12.16 -0.29 14.56
N THR A 89 -12.33 -0.34 13.25
CA THR A 89 -11.90 -1.48 12.42
C THR A 89 -10.40 -1.67 12.48
N ILE A 90 -9.63 -0.59 12.37
CA ILE A 90 -8.16 -0.63 12.47
C ILE A 90 -7.72 -1.15 13.82
N LYS A 91 -8.29 -0.63 14.90
CA LYS A 91 -7.98 -1.06 16.27
C LYS A 91 -8.32 -2.54 16.49
N SER A 92 -9.48 -2.98 16.00
CA SER A 92 -9.92 -4.36 16.15
C SER A 92 -8.97 -5.33 15.43
N ARG A 93 -8.59 -5.00 14.20
CA ARG A 93 -7.65 -5.83 13.42
C ARG A 93 -6.26 -5.86 14.03
N PHE A 94 -5.80 -4.71 14.55
CA PHE A 94 -4.49 -4.63 15.20
C PHE A 94 -4.48 -5.46 16.49
N ALA A 95 -5.56 -5.39 17.29
CA ALA A 95 -5.71 -6.20 18.49
C ALA A 95 -5.67 -7.70 18.18
N GLN A 96 -6.31 -8.12 17.09
CA GLN A 96 -6.27 -9.53 16.65
C GLN A 96 -4.84 -9.98 16.32
N ARG A 97 -4.04 -9.14 15.66
CA ARG A 97 -2.62 -9.43 15.38
C ARG A 97 -1.81 -9.56 16.67
N MET A 98 -2.21 -8.86 17.72
CA MET A 98 -1.58 -8.88 19.05
C MET A 98 -2.28 -9.88 20.01
N ARG A 99 -2.98 -10.87 19.46
CA ARG A 99 -3.67 -11.94 20.22
C ARG A 99 -4.77 -11.43 21.13
N GLY A 100 -5.53 -10.45 20.65
CA GLY A 100 -6.70 -9.92 21.35
C GLY A 100 -6.43 -8.85 22.39
N ASN A 101 -5.17 -8.41 22.52
CA ASN A 101 -4.78 -7.35 23.45
C ASN A 101 -4.24 -6.14 22.70
N LEU A 102 -4.84 -4.96 22.93
CA LEU A 102 -4.36 -3.70 22.36
C LEU A 102 -3.84 -2.82 23.50
N PRO A 103 -2.49 -2.75 23.69
CA PRO A 103 -1.92 -1.89 24.72
C PRO A 103 -2.30 -0.42 24.54
N ILE A 104 -2.47 0.31 25.64
CA ILE A 104 -2.86 1.73 25.60
C ILE A 104 -1.93 2.58 24.73
N PRO A 105 -0.58 2.44 24.81
CA PRO A 105 0.30 3.23 23.94
C PRO A 105 0.11 2.93 22.46
N VAL A 106 -0.21 1.69 22.09
CA VAL A 106 -0.46 1.29 20.71
C VAL A 106 -1.77 1.89 20.22
N ALA A 107 -2.83 1.82 21.03
CA ALA A 107 -4.12 2.44 20.69
C ALA A 107 -3.96 3.95 20.47
N ALA A 108 -3.21 4.63 21.32
CA ALA A 108 -2.93 6.06 21.17
C ALA A 108 -2.18 6.37 19.89
N MET A 109 -1.22 5.53 19.50
CA MET A 109 -0.48 5.68 18.26
C MET A 109 -1.41 5.56 17.05
N LEU A 110 -2.31 4.58 17.05
CA LEU A 110 -3.27 4.39 15.95
C LEU A 110 -4.22 5.58 15.82
N GLU A 111 -4.69 6.12 16.95
CA GLU A 111 -5.54 7.32 16.97
C GLU A 111 -4.81 8.53 16.40
N LYS A 112 -3.55 8.72 16.78
CA LYS A 112 -2.74 9.84 16.31
C LYS A 112 -2.46 9.79 14.82
N LYS A 113 -2.24 8.59 14.27
CA LYS A 113 -1.94 8.39 12.85
C LYS A 113 -3.19 8.30 11.97
N HIS A 114 -4.36 8.18 12.57
CA HIS A 114 -5.59 8.02 11.80
C HIS A 114 -5.81 9.20 10.87
N GLY A 115 -6.07 8.89 9.59
CA GLY A 115 -6.27 9.90 8.56
C GLY A 115 -4.99 10.52 7.99
N CYS A 116 -3.80 10.04 8.38
CA CYS A 116 -2.54 10.66 7.95
C CYS A 116 -2.29 10.60 6.44
N PHE A 117 -2.96 9.71 5.71
CA PHE A 117 -2.86 9.60 4.26
C PHE A 117 -4.00 10.30 3.51
N ASP A 118 -4.99 10.84 4.20
CA ASP A 118 -6.22 11.34 3.57
C ASP A 118 -5.96 12.48 2.58
N ASP A 119 -4.93 13.29 2.80
CA ASP A 119 -4.56 14.41 1.93
C ASP A 119 -3.56 14.03 0.84
N VAL A 120 -3.14 12.77 0.76
CA VAL A 120 -2.21 12.31 -0.27
C VAL A 120 -2.95 12.15 -1.60
N PRO A 121 -2.44 12.73 -2.71
CA PRO A 121 -3.08 12.57 -4.02
C PRO A 121 -3.21 11.11 -4.42
N HIS A 122 -4.38 10.73 -4.93
CA HIS A 122 -4.67 9.37 -5.35
C HIS A 122 -5.67 9.35 -6.51
N ASP A 123 -5.65 8.26 -7.26
CA ASP A 123 -6.54 8.06 -8.41
C ASP A 123 -7.77 7.25 -8.03
N ILE A 124 -7.61 6.31 -7.10
CA ILE A 124 -8.67 5.43 -6.63
C ILE A 124 -8.69 5.45 -5.11
N HIS A 125 -9.88 5.55 -4.52
CA HIS A 125 -10.08 5.44 -3.07
C HIS A 125 -10.82 4.14 -2.78
N VAL A 126 -10.20 3.27 -2.00
CA VAL A 126 -10.78 1.99 -1.56
C VAL A 126 -11.12 2.11 -0.08
N ILE A 127 -12.39 1.90 0.26
CA ILE A 127 -12.86 1.88 1.63
C ILE A 127 -13.04 0.43 2.05
N SER A 128 -12.28 0.01 3.07
CA SER A 128 -12.29 -1.37 3.54
C SER A 128 -13.70 -1.81 3.97
N GLY A 129 -14.14 -2.94 3.42
CA GLY A 129 -15.49 -3.48 3.69
C GLY A 129 -16.60 -2.89 2.82
N GLU A 130 -16.34 -1.83 2.06
CA GLU A 130 -17.34 -1.18 1.21
C GLU A 130 -17.03 -1.30 -0.29
N THR A 131 -15.75 -1.17 -0.66
CA THR A 131 -15.35 -1.20 -2.07
C THR A 131 -15.14 -2.64 -2.55
N ASP A 132 -15.71 -2.97 -3.71
CA ASP A 132 -15.59 -4.28 -4.32
C ASP A 132 -14.25 -4.41 -5.07
N LEU A 133 -13.55 -5.52 -4.84
CA LEU A 133 -12.29 -5.81 -5.53
C LEU A 133 -12.45 -5.88 -7.05
N ASP A 134 -13.53 -6.49 -7.54
CA ASP A 134 -13.79 -6.59 -8.98
C ASP A 134 -13.92 -5.23 -9.63
N GLU A 135 -14.58 -4.29 -8.95
CA GLU A 135 -14.73 -2.91 -9.41
C GLU A 135 -13.38 -2.20 -9.48
N VAL A 136 -12.51 -2.41 -8.47
CA VAL A 136 -11.16 -1.86 -8.46
C VAL A 136 -10.36 -2.40 -9.64
N CYS A 137 -10.39 -3.70 -9.87
CA CYS A 137 -9.68 -4.32 -11.00
C CYS A 137 -10.17 -3.78 -12.34
N LYS A 138 -11.47 -3.57 -12.51
CA LYS A 138 -12.03 -2.97 -13.73
C LYS A 138 -11.51 -1.56 -13.95
N ARG A 139 -11.45 -0.74 -12.90
CA ARG A 139 -10.94 0.63 -13.00
C ARG A 139 -9.45 0.65 -13.37
N ILE A 140 -8.66 -0.27 -12.83
CA ILE A 140 -7.23 -0.40 -13.17
C ILE A 140 -7.05 -0.72 -14.64
N THR A 141 -7.83 -1.66 -15.17
CA THR A 141 -7.70 -2.08 -16.58
C THR A 141 -8.22 -1.03 -17.57
N MET A 142 -9.05 -0.09 -17.12
CA MET A 142 -9.55 1.02 -17.95
C MET A 142 -8.59 2.22 -17.98
N GLU A 143 -7.66 2.24 -17.08
CA GLU A 143 -6.64 3.29 -16.99
C GLU A 143 -5.39 2.88 -17.81
#